data_727b079fe6a39875628ba3ec2d80586b
#
_entry.id   727b079fe6a39875628ba3ec2d80586b
#
_cell.length_a   1.000
_cell.length_b   1.000
_cell.length_c   1.000
_cell.angle_alpha   90.00
_cell.angle_beta   90.00
_cell.angle_gamma   90.00
#
_symmetry.space_group_name_H-M   'P 1'
#
loop_
_entity.id
_entity.type
_entity.pdbx_description
1 polymer ?
#
loop_
_entity_poly.entity_id
_entity_poly.type
_entity_poly.pdbx_seq_one_letter_code
_entity_poly.pdbx_strand_id
1 'polypeptide(L)'
;METSNKLISVQHLVKEYNHGTVKALNDCSIDIARGEVVAIIGPSGSGKSTLLRSLNLLEQPTSGEILFDGVNLADKSVDINLHRQKMGMVFQHFNLFPHKTVLQNITMAPVTLKKKTPEQAQQQAEELLERIGLADMANEYPNMLSG
;
A
#
# COMPACT_ATOMS: atom_id res chain seq x y z
N MET A 1 29.14 -9.04 -8.51
CA MET A 1 28.22 -8.46 -7.52
C MET A 1 26.85 -9.04 -7.83
N GLU A 2 26.37 -9.99 -7.03
CA GLU A 2 24.99 -10.47 -7.16
C GLU A 2 24.07 -9.28 -6.89
N THR A 3 23.40 -8.80 -7.91
CA THR A 3 22.29 -7.86 -7.73
C THR A 3 21.26 -8.58 -6.87
N SER A 4 21.14 -8.16 -5.63
CA SER A 4 20.16 -8.72 -4.70
C SER A 4 18.79 -8.71 -5.36
N ASN A 5 18.23 -9.88 -5.63
CA ASN A 5 16.89 -10.02 -6.21
C ASN A 5 15.78 -9.61 -5.20
N LYS A 6 16.19 -9.10 -4.04
CA LYS A 6 15.29 -8.68 -2.97
C LYS A 6 14.62 -7.35 -3.35
N LEU A 7 13.30 -7.35 -3.40
CA LEU A 7 12.49 -6.14 -3.55
C LEU A 7 12.26 -5.46 -2.22
N ILE A 8 11.91 -6.24 -1.20
CA ILE A 8 11.69 -5.77 0.17
C ILE A 8 12.57 -6.60 1.10
N SER A 9 13.26 -5.92 2.03
CA SER A 9 13.98 -6.56 3.11
C SER A 9 13.60 -5.88 4.42
N VAL A 10 13.05 -6.65 5.33
CA VAL A 10 12.68 -6.23 6.68
C VAL A 10 13.65 -6.87 7.64
N GLN A 11 14.27 -6.08 8.51
CA GLN A 11 15.26 -6.56 9.44
C GLN A 11 14.95 -6.09 10.87
N HIS A 12 14.82 -7.04 11.77
CA HIS A 12 14.62 -6.82 13.21
C HIS A 12 13.48 -5.83 13.52
N LEU A 13 12.38 -5.92 12.76
CA LEU A 13 11.27 -4.97 12.88
C LEU A 13 10.52 -5.18 14.18
N VAL A 14 10.41 -4.10 14.94
CA VAL A 14 9.64 -4.05 16.19
C VAL A 14 8.58 -2.96 16.08
N LYS A 15 7.37 -3.28 16.50
CA LYS A 15 6.31 -2.30 16.70
C LYS A 15 5.64 -2.49 18.04
N GLU A 16 5.73 -1.47 18.85
CA GLU A 16 5.12 -1.40 20.16
C GLU A 16 4.07 -0.30 20.21
N TYR A 17 3.01 -0.56 20.95
CA TYR A 17 1.96 0.41 21.28
C TYR A 17 1.88 0.61 22.80
N ASN A 18 1.24 1.68 23.23
CA ASN A 18 0.98 1.99 24.63
C ASN A 18 2.26 1.93 25.50
N HIS A 19 3.31 2.62 25.06
CA HIS A 19 4.61 2.68 25.77
C HIS A 19 5.20 1.29 26.04
N GLY A 20 5.11 0.38 25.06
CA GLY A 20 5.73 -0.94 25.13
C GLY A 20 4.87 -2.04 25.77
N THR A 21 3.65 -1.73 26.22
CA THR A 21 2.77 -2.76 26.82
C THR A 21 2.20 -3.73 25.81
N VAL A 22 2.08 -3.31 24.52
CA VAL A 22 1.60 -4.17 23.43
C VAL A 22 2.67 -4.25 22.36
N LYS A 23 3.25 -5.42 22.17
CA LYS A 23 4.20 -5.72 21.09
C LYS A 23 3.45 -6.33 19.92
N ALA A 24 3.11 -5.54 18.91
CA ALA A 24 2.44 -6.02 17.72
C ALA A 24 3.39 -6.70 16.75
N LEU A 25 4.65 -6.24 16.68
CA LEU A 25 5.75 -6.90 15.99
C LEU A 25 6.92 -7.02 16.98
N ASN A 26 7.51 -8.19 17.05
CA ASN A 26 8.63 -8.46 17.96
C ASN A 26 9.74 -9.17 17.19
N ASP A 27 10.75 -8.41 16.78
CA ASP A 27 11.92 -8.88 16.04
C ASP A 27 11.59 -9.64 14.75
N CYS A 28 10.76 -9.03 13.92
CA CYS A 28 10.30 -9.61 12.66
C CYS A 28 11.30 -9.34 11.54
N SER A 29 11.76 -10.41 10.86
CA SER A 29 12.63 -10.28 9.69
C SER A 29 12.10 -11.12 8.54
N ILE A 30 12.03 -10.53 7.34
CA ILE A 30 11.58 -11.19 6.12
C ILE A 30 12.19 -10.52 4.90
N ASP A 31 12.60 -11.33 3.93
CA ASP A 31 13.00 -10.88 2.60
C ASP A 31 11.93 -11.30 1.58
N ILE A 32 11.62 -10.41 0.65
CA ILE A 32 10.67 -10.66 -0.44
C ILE A 32 11.39 -10.36 -1.76
N ALA A 33 11.48 -11.37 -2.60
CA ALA A 33 12.09 -11.24 -3.92
C ALA A 33 11.16 -10.56 -4.93
N ARG A 34 11.73 -10.09 -6.04
CA ARG A 34 10.93 -9.57 -7.16
C ARG A 34 10.09 -10.68 -7.78
N GLY A 35 8.79 -10.43 -7.97
CA GLY A 35 7.85 -11.38 -8.54
C GLY A 35 7.39 -12.47 -7.57
N GLU A 36 7.84 -12.45 -6.33
CA GLU A 36 7.42 -13.40 -5.31
C GLU A 36 6.01 -13.08 -4.79
N VAL A 37 5.23 -14.13 -4.50
CA VAL A 37 3.94 -14.04 -3.83
C VAL A 37 4.11 -14.60 -2.41
N VAL A 38 3.88 -13.77 -1.42
CA VAL A 38 4.02 -14.13 0.00
C VAL A 38 2.65 -14.11 0.67
N ALA A 39 2.29 -15.18 1.35
CA ALA A 39 1.09 -15.27 2.19
C ALA A 39 1.46 -15.16 3.67
N ILE A 40 0.83 -14.21 4.37
CA ILE A 40 1.01 -14.03 5.82
C ILE A 40 -0.22 -14.58 6.53
N ILE A 41 -0.06 -15.65 7.28
CA ILE A 41 -1.14 -16.34 7.99
C ILE A 41 -0.94 -16.25 9.51
N GLY A 42 -2.02 -16.29 10.25
CA GLY A 42 -2.01 -16.25 11.72
C GLY A 42 -3.36 -15.80 12.29
N PRO A 43 -3.58 -15.95 13.59
CA PRO A 43 -4.82 -15.57 14.25
C PRO A 43 -5.07 -14.05 14.20
N SER A 44 -6.30 -13.62 14.52
CA SER A 44 -6.59 -12.21 14.70
C SER A 44 -5.70 -11.60 15.78
N GLY A 45 -5.21 -10.37 15.55
CA GLY A 45 -4.31 -9.68 16.50
C GLY A 45 -2.84 -10.12 16.44
N SER A 46 -2.44 -11.04 15.56
CA SER A 46 -1.04 -11.50 15.46
C SER A 46 -0.07 -10.55 14.74
N GLY A 47 -0.48 -9.33 14.44
CA GLY A 47 0.41 -8.32 13.83
C GLY A 47 0.45 -8.30 12.30
N LYS A 48 -0.28 -9.15 11.58
CA LYS A 48 -0.26 -9.22 10.10
C LYS A 48 -0.50 -7.88 9.43
N SER A 49 -1.57 -7.20 9.82
CA SER A 49 -1.91 -5.86 9.27
C SER A 49 -0.91 -4.79 9.68
N THR A 50 -0.33 -4.92 10.87
CA THR A 50 0.73 -4.03 11.35
C THR A 50 1.98 -4.19 10.49
N LEU A 51 2.39 -5.43 10.20
CA LEU A 51 3.52 -5.70 9.31
C LEU A 51 3.27 -5.10 7.91
N LEU A 52 2.13 -5.39 7.28
CA LEU A 52 1.80 -4.85 5.96
C LEU A 52 1.80 -3.32 5.92
N ARG A 53 1.23 -2.67 6.95
CA ARG A 53 1.23 -1.20 7.05
C ARG A 53 2.61 -0.62 7.35
N SER A 54 3.48 -1.38 7.99
CA SER A 54 4.86 -0.95 8.22
C SER A 54 5.68 -0.95 6.93
N LEU A 55 5.43 -1.87 5.99
CA LEU A 55 6.18 -1.97 4.74
C LEU A 55 6.14 -0.68 3.89
N ASN A 56 5.10 0.13 4.03
CA ASN A 56 4.98 1.43 3.36
C ASN A 56 4.96 2.61 4.35
N LEU A 57 5.38 2.38 5.59
CA LEU A 57 5.40 3.35 6.70
C LEU A 57 4.05 4.05 6.96
N LEU A 58 2.91 3.43 6.63
CA LEU A 58 1.61 3.86 7.17
C LEU A 58 1.54 3.61 8.67
N GLU A 59 2.28 2.62 9.14
CA GLU A 59 2.54 2.35 10.55
C GLU A 59 4.04 2.50 10.80
N GLN A 60 4.44 3.49 11.58
CA GLN A 60 5.85 3.72 11.88
C GLN A 60 6.38 2.62 12.81
N PRO A 61 7.42 1.87 12.46
CA PRO A 61 8.03 0.92 13.36
C PRO A 61 8.66 1.63 14.56
N THR A 62 8.77 0.93 15.68
CA THR A 62 9.48 1.40 16.88
C THR A 62 10.99 1.27 16.67
N SER A 63 11.41 0.18 16.03
CA SER A 63 12.81 -0.06 15.64
C SER A 63 12.89 -1.08 14.51
N GLY A 64 14.10 -1.29 13.99
CA GLY A 64 14.36 -2.14 12.83
C GLY A 64 14.44 -1.36 11.54
N GLU A 65 14.67 -2.07 10.45
CA GLU A 65 14.86 -1.47 9.13
C GLU A 65 13.90 -2.07 8.10
N ILE A 66 13.49 -1.24 7.15
CA ILE A 66 12.68 -1.64 6.00
C ILE A 66 13.36 -1.08 4.76
N LEU A 67 13.97 -1.96 3.98
CA LEU A 67 14.55 -1.61 2.69
C LEU A 67 13.56 -1.96 1.58
N PHE A 68 13.32 -1.02 0.71
CA PHE A 68 12.57 -1.19 -0.53
C PHE A 68 13.47 -0.85 -1.70
N ASP A 69 13.73 -1.82 -2.55
CA ASP A 69 14.65 -1.67 -3.68
C ASP A 69 16.03 -1.13 -3.26
N GLY A 70 16.53 -1.62 -2.12
CA GLY A 70 17.81 -1.23 -1.53
C GLY A 70 17.81 0.11 -0.78
N VAL A 71 16.68 0.83 -0.72
CA VAL A 71 16.56 2.12 -0.02
C VAL A 71 15.88 1.91 1.33
N ASN A 72 16.52 2.38 2.42
CA ASN A 72 15.92 2.34 3.74
C ASN A 72 14.81 3.40 3.84
N LEU A 73 13.56 2.94 3.94
CA LEU A 73 12.40 3.81 3.98
C LEU A 73 12.29 4.65 5.26
N ALA A 74 12.91 4.21 6.35
CA ALA A 74 12.90 4.91 7.63
C ALA A 74 13.94 6.05 7.70
N ASP A 75 14.83 6.17 6.72
CA ASP A 75 15.78 7.27 6.65
C ASP A 75 15.07 8.60 6.40
N LYS A 76 15.34 9.58 7.25
CA LYS A 76 14.71 10.92 7.21
C LYS A 76 15.03 11.71 5.93
N SER A 77 16.08 11.35 5.20
CA SER A 77 16.44 11.95 3.92
C SER A 77 15.61 11.41 2.75
N VAL A 78 14.89 10.30 2.94
CA VAL A 78 14.09 9.64 1.91
C VAL A 78 12.71 10.25 1.83
N ASP A 79 12.32 10.69 0.63
CA ASP A 79 10.91 11.03 0.37
C ASP A 79 10.08 9.74 0.22
N ILE A 80 9.45 9.35 1.31
CA ILE A 80 8.61 8.15 1.35
C ILE A 80 7.48 8.17 0.31
N ASN A 81 6.98 9.35 -0.08
CA ASN A 81 5.88 9.45 -1.03
C ASN A 81 6.30 9.01 -2.44
N LEU A 82 7.56 9.20 -2.82
CA LEU A 82 8.10 8.67 -4.07
C LEU A 82 8.11 7.13 -4.07
N HIS A 83 8.41 6.52 -2.93
CA HIS A 83 8.39 5.06 -2.79
C HIS A 83 6.95 4.52 -2.72
N ARG A 84 6.05 5.17 -1.99
CA ARG A 84 4.62 4.81 -1.93
C ARG A 84 3.94 4.82 -3.29
N GLN A 85 4.38 5.66 -4.23
CA GLN A 85 3.86 5.65 -5.61
C GLN A 85 4.17 4.35 -6.37
N LYS A 86 5.13 3.56 -5.88
CA LYS A 86 5.53 2.26 -6.46
C LYS A 86 4.88 1.08 -5.72
N MET A 87 4.13 1.32 -4.64
CA MET A 87 3.51 0.32 -3.80
C MET A 87 1.99 0.49 -3.83
N GLY A 88 1.26 -0.50 -4.33
CA GLY A 88 -0.19 -0.56 -4.17
C GLY A 88 -0.56 -1.23 -2.85
N MET A 89 -1.63 -0.78 -2.20
CA MET A 89 -2.19 -1.42 -1.02
C MET A 89 -3.70 -1.52 -1.14
N VAL A 90 -4.23 -2.72 -0.95
CA VAL A 90 -5.68 -2.95 -0.84
C VAL A 90 -6.00 -3.15 0.63
N PHE A 91 -6.90 -2.33 1.15
CA PHE A 91 -7.33 -2.36 2.54
C PHE A 91 -8.55 -3.28 2.71
N GLN A 92 -8.75 -3.77 3.92
CA GLN A 92 -9.93 -4.55 4.29
C GLN A 92 -11.24 -3.74 4.16
N HIS A 93 -11.19 -2.45 4.44
CA HIS A 93 -12.25 -1.49 4.14
C HIS A 93 -11.88 -0.76 2.85
N PHE A 94 -12.87 -0.46 2.03
CA PHE A 94 -12.67 0.07 0.68
C PHE A 94 -11.87 1.38 0.61
N ASN A 95 -11.87 2.19 1.67
CA ASN A 95 -11.14 3.47 1.79
C ASN A 95 -11.33 4.40 0.58
N LEU A 96 -12.53 4.37 0.00
CA LEU A 96 -12.91 5.25 -1.08
C LEU A 96 -13.40 6.59 -0.51
N PHE A 97 -13.22 7.65 -1.26
CA PHE A 97 -13.75 8.97 -0.93
C PHE A 97 -15.27 8.97 -1.19
N PRO A 98 -16.11 9.00 -0.15
CA PRO A 98 -17.56 8.79 -0.29
C PRO A 98 -18.28 9.94 -1.02
N HIS A 99 -17.65 11.12 -1.07
CA HIS A 99 -18.14 12.31 -1.76
C HIS A 99 -17.66 12.44 -3.21
N LYS A 100 -16.96 11.42 -3.72
CA LYS A 100 -16.49 11.33 -5.10
C LYS A 100 -17.11 10.13 -5.79
N THR A 101 -17.39 10.27 -7.09
CA THR A 101 -17.86 9.14 -7.90
C THR A 101 -16.78 8.07 -8.04
N VAL A 102 -17.16 6.90 -8.52
CA VAL A 102 -16.22 5.80 -8.81
C VAL A 102 -15.11 6.28 -9.76
N LEU A 103 -15.48 6.93 -10.85
CA LEU A 103 -14.54 7.49 -11.81
C LEU A 103 -13.59 8.50 -11.17
N GLN A 104 -14.10 9.39 -10.34
CA GLN A 104 -13.29 10.39 -9.63
C GLN A 104 -12.34 9.75 -8.62
N ASN A 105 -12.74 8.68 -7.94
CA ASN A 105 -11.86 7.93 -7.04
C ASN A 105 -10.68 7.33 -7.80
N ILE A 106 -10.89 6.80 -9.00
CA ILE A 106 -9.83 6.19 -9.82
C ILE A 106 -8.91 7.26 -10.42
N THR A 107 -9.46 8.37 -10.92
CA THR A 107 -8.70 9.38 -11.67
C THR A 107 -7.93 10.35 -10.77
N MET A 108 -8.32 10.52 -9.52
CA MET A 108 -7.77 11.54 -8.63
C MET A 108 -6.26 11.38 -8.42
N ALA A 109 -5.78 10.20 -8.11
CA ALA A 109 -4.37 9.99 -7.81
C ALA A 109 -3.45 10.23 -9.02
N PRO A 110 -3.68 9.64 -10.20
CA PRO A 110 -2.83 9.87 -11.37
C PRO A 110 -2.81 11.34 -11.83
N VAL A 111 -3.92 12.06 -11.67
CA VAL A 111 -4.00 13.49 -12.02
C VAL A 111 -3.28 14.34 -10.96
N THR A 112 -3.55 14.12 -9.67
CA THR A 112 -2.94 14.88 -8.57
C THR A 112 -1.41 14.71 -8.54
N LEU A 113 -0.93 13.51 -8.83
CA LEU A 113 0.51 13.20 -8.91
C LEU A 113 1.13 13.62 -10.25
N LYS A 114 0.38 14.28 -11.13
CA LYS A 114 0.82 14.74 -12.47
C LYS A 114 1.43 13.62 -13.32
N LYS A 115 0.95 12.39 -13.14
CA LYS A 115 1.36 11.22 -13.93
C LYS A 115 0.59 11.13 -15.25
N LYS A 116 -0.63 11.67 -15.27
CA LYS A 116 -1.53 11.69 -16.43
C LYS A 116 -2.28 13.01 -16.50
N THR A 117 -2.67 13.39 -17.72
CA THR A 117 -3.65 14.46 -17.88
C THR A 117 -5.04 13.98 -17.43
N PRO A 118 -5.99 14.88 -17.13
CA PRO A 118 -7.36 14.48 -16.77
C PRO A 118 -8.00 13.56 -17.82
N GLU A 119 -7.82 13.84 -19.09
CA GLU A 119 -8.37 13.06 -20.21
C GLU A 119 -7.75 11.65 -20.26
N GLN A 120 -6.43 11.55 -20.13
CA GLN A 120 -5.73 10.26 -20.09
C GLN A 120 -6.13 9.42 -18.87
N ALA A 121 -6.32 10.07 -17.72
CA ALA A 121 -6.75 9.39 -16.50
C ALA A 121 -8.18 8.88 -16.62
N GLN A 122 -9.08 9.68 -17.23
CA GLN A 122 -10.46 9.30 -17.48
C GLN A 122 -10.53 8.11 -18.43
N GLN A 123 -9.89 8.19 -19.59
CA GLN A 123 -9.88 7.09 -20.56
C GLN A 123 -9.39 5.79 -19.92
N GLN A 124 -8.29 5.83 -19.18
CA GLN A 124 -7.78 4.64 -18.50
C GLN A 124 -8.76 4.11 -17.44
N ALA A 125 -9.41 4.99 -16.70
CA ALA A 125 -10.37 4.58 -15.68
C ALA A 125 -11.60 3.92 -16.30
N GLU A 126 -12.10 4.43 -17.43
CA GLU A 126 -13.21 3.84 -18.18
C GLU A 126 -12.84 2.44 -18.71
N GLU A 127 -11.65 2.30 -19.31
CA GLU A 127 -11.12 0.99 -19.76
C GLU A 127 -11.02 -0.03 -18.62
N LEU A 128 -10.57 0.41 -17.43
CA LEU A 128 -10.47 -0.44 -16.25
C LEU A 128 -11.86 -0.87 -15.74
N LEU A 129 -12.82 0.06 -15.70
CA LEU A 129 -14.18 -0.21 -15.26
C LEU A 129 -14.88 -1.17 -16.22
N GLU A 130 -14.71 -1.00 -17.54
CA GLU A 130 -15.24 -1.94 -18.55
C GLU A 130 -14.66 -3.34 -18.35
N ARG A 131 -13.33 -3.43 -18.11
CA ARG A 131 -12.63 -4.69 -17.91
C ARG A 131 -13.16 -5.52 -16.73
N ILE A 132 -13.65 -4.83 -15.68
CA ILE A 132 -14.21 -5.48 -14.48
C ILE A 132 -15.75 -5.51 -14.47
N GLY A 133 -16.41 -5.08 -15.55
CA GLY A 133 -17.86 -5.08 -15.68
C GLY A 133 -18.59 -4.02 -14.85
N LEU A 134 -17.91 -2.91 -14.54
CA LEU A 134 -18.46 -1.80 -13.75
C LEU A 134 -18.57 -0.49 -14.56
N ALA A 135 -18.60 -0.54 -15.87
CA ALA A 135 -18.68 0.65 -16.74
C ALA A 135 -19.88 1.55 -16.39
N ASP A 136 -21.05 0.95 -16.14
CA ASP A 136 -22.28 1.66 -15.78
C ASP A 136 -22.22 2.36 -14.43
N MET A 137 -21.25 1.96 -13.57
CA MET A 137 -21.07 2.52 -12.22
C MET A 137 -20.11 3.71 -12.16
N ALA A 138 -19.54 4.13 -13.29
CA ALA A 138 -18.52 5.18 -13.34
C ALA A 138 -18.95 6.48 -12.62
N ASN A 139 -20.21 6.87 -12.78
CA ASN A 139 -20.78 8.09 -12.23
C ASN A 139 -21.49 7.89 -10.88
N GLU A 140 -21.56 6.66 -10.40
CA GLU A 140 -22.16 6.35 -9.10
C GLU A 140 -21.20 6.65 -7.96
N TYR A 141 -21.76 6.81 -6.76
CA TYR A 141 -20.98 6.99 -5.53
C TYR A 141 -20.68 5.63 -4.87
N PRO A 142 -19.57 5.53 -4.09
CA PRO A 142 -19.16 4.27 -3.48
C PRO A 142 -20.24 3.55 -2.65
N ASN A 143 -21.14 4.27 -2.03
CA ASN A 143 -22.24 3.70 -1.27
C ASN A 143 -23.29 2.96 -2.12
N MET A 144 -23.28 3.15 -3.43
CA MET A 144 -24.15 2.45 -4.38
C MET A 144 -23.52 1.15 -4.90
N LEU A 145 -22.25 0.91 -4.60
CA LEU A 145 -21.58 -0.34 -4.95
C LEU A 145 -21.96 -1.42 -3.93
N SER A 146 -22.51 -2.53 -4.41
CA SER A 146 -22.66 -3.75 -3.59
C SER A 146 -21.29 -4.34 -3.31
N GLY A 147 -21.03 -4.66 -2.06
CA GLY A 147 -19.80 -5.33 -1.63
C GLY A 147 -19.70 -6.76 -2.14
#